data_21864e9c7105d1c091317df052bd30b3
#
_entry.id   21864e9c7105d1c091317df052bd30b3
#
_cell.length_a   1.000
_cell.length_b   1.000
_cell.length_c   1.000
_cell.angle_alpha   90.00
_cell.angle_beta   90.00
_cell.angle_gamma   90.00
#
_symmetry.space_group_name_H-M   'P 1'
#
loop_
_entity.id
_entity.type
_entity.pdbx_description
1 polymer ?
#
loop_
_entity_poly.entity_id
_entity_poly.type
_entity_poly.pdbx_seq_one_letter_code
_entity_poly.pdbx_strand_id
1 'polypeptide(L)'
;PATTFVASFIGSPPMNLLKQAPGVRTGQILGIRPEHIVLDDSGWTVNIEQVELLGAERLIYGRIGDEQIIMRADESQRAPKVGDTVRMAARPDKLHWFDAGSGKRAAN
;
A
#
# COMPACT_ATOMS: atom_id res chain seq x y z
N PRO A 1 -1.65 -15.39 -2.38
CA PRO A 1 -2.95 -15.84 -1.90
C PRO A 1 -4.08 -15.42 -2.83
N ALA A 2 -5.14 -16.22 -2.87
CA ALA A 2 -6.25 -16.02 -3.78
C ALA A 2 -7.39 -15.18 -3.17
N THR A 3 -7.37 -14.95 -1.87
CA THR A 3 -8.42 -14.20 -1.16
C THR A 3 -7.83 -13.10 -0.32
N THR A 4 -8.64 -12.09 -0.02
CA THR A 4 -8.22 -10.98 0.83
C THR A 4 -7.94 -11.45 2.27
N PHE A 5 -8.69 -12.43 2.74
CA PHE A 5 -8.47 -12.97 4.08
C PHE A 5 -7.06 -13.53 4.22
N VAL A 6 -6.64 -14.37 3.27
CA VAL A 6 -5.29 -14.94 3.29
C VAL A 6 -4.25 -13.86 3.10
N ALA A 7 -4.49 -12.91 2.19
CA ALA A 7 -3.55 -11.82 1.94
C ALA A 7 -3.30 -10.95 3.18
N SER A 8 -4.31 -10.82 4.05
CA SER A 8 -4.17 -10.04 5.29
C SER A 8 -3.37 -10.76 6.36
N PHE A 9 -3.34 -12.10 6.33
CA PHE A 9 -2.65 -12.89 7.33
C PHE A 9 -1.20 -13.21 7.00
N ILE A 10 -0.89 -13.32 5.71
CA ILE A 10 0.42 -13.75 5.26
C ILE A 10 1.31 -12.54 5.05
N GLY A 11 2.51 -12.64 5.59
CA GLY A 11 3.51 -11.60 5.46
C GLY A 11 3.49 -10.63 6.62
N SER A 12 4.60 -9.93 6.81
CA SER A 12 4.76 -8.91 7.83
C SER A 12 5.66 -7.81 7.29
N PRO A 13 5.10 -6.66 6.96
CA PRO A 13 3.70 -6.27 7.09
C PRO A 13 2.84 -6.91 5.99
N PRO A 14 1.52 -7.00 6.21
CA PRO A 14 0.62 -7.56 5.21
C PRO A 14 0.49 -6.67 3.99
N MET A 15 -0.06 -7.25 2.92
CA MET A 15 -0.38 -6.50 1.70
C MET A 15 -1.35 -5.36 2.03
N ASN A 16 -1.12 -4.19 1.41
CA ASN A 16 -2.10 -3.11 1.47
C ASN A 16 -3.34 -3.52 0.68
N LEU A 17 -4.51 -3.30 1.27
CA LEU A 17 -5.78 -3.60 0.63
C LEU A 17 -6.56 -2.29 0.55
N LEU A 18 -6.55 -1.66 -0.63
CA LEU A 18 -7.12 -0.34 -0.85
C LEU A 18 -8.47 -0.46 -1.55
N LYS A 19 -9.49 0.15 -0.98
CA LYS A 19 -10.87 0.13 -1.50
C LYS A 19 -11.29 1.47 -2.05
N GLN A 20 -10.78 2.56 -1.49
CA GLN A 20 -11.23 3.92 -1.80
C GLN A 20 -10.15 4.78 -2.44
N ALA A 21 -8.95 4.25 -2.60
CA ALA A 21 -7.87 5.01 -3.25
C ALA A 21 -8.27 5.39 -4.69
N PRO A 22 -7.88 6.57 -5.16
CA PRO A 22 -8.18 6.96 -6.54
C PRO A 22 -7.71 5.91 -7.54
N GLY A 23 -8.56 5.55 -8.49
CA GLY A 23 -8.29 4.51 -9.47
C GLY A 23 -8.82 3.13 -9.10
N VAL A 24 -9.26 2.94 -7.86
CA VAL A 24 -9.88 1.68 -7.43
C VAL A 24 -11.38 1.75 -7.69
N ARG A 25 -11.89 0.80 -8.47
CA ARG A 25 -13.31 0.76 -8.82
C ARG A 25 -14.14 0.25 -7.65
N THR A 26 -15.39 0.75 -7.57
CA THR A 26 -16.35 0.24 -6.60
C THR A 26 -16.54 -1.27 -6.78
N GLY A 27 -16.49 -2.00 -5.68
CA GLY A 27 -16.62 -3.46 -5.72
C GLY A 27 -15.30 -4.19 -5.90
N GLN A 28 -14.20 -3.46 -6.05
CA GLN A 28 -12.87 -4.05 -6.15
C GLN A 28 -11.98 -3.61 -5.00
N ILE A 29 -10.96 -4.41 -4.73
CA ILE A 29 -9.91 -4.10 -3.76
C ILE A 29 -8.59 -4.21 -4.49
N LEU A 30 -7.77 -3.15 -4.38
CA LEU A 30 -6.41 -3.17 -4.90
C LEU A 30 -5.47 -3.65 -3.81
N GLY A 31 -4.79 -4.77 -4.08
CA GLY A 31 -3.75 -5.27 -3.20
C GLY A 31 -2.37 -4.89 -3.73
N ILE A 32 -1.54 -4.36 -2.86
CA ILE A 32 -0.16 -4.02 -3.20
C ILE A 32 0.74 -4.20 -1.99
N ARG A 33 1.85 -4.89 -2.16
CA ARG A 33 2.79 -5.13 -1.07
C ARG A 33 3.55 -3.85 -0.73
N PRO A 34 3.89 -3.64 0.54
CA PRO A 34 4.60 -2.42 0.95
C PRO A 34 5.89 -2.15 0.18
N GLU A 35 6.63 -3.20 -0.16
CA GLU A 35 7.91 -3.06 -0.90
C GLU A 35 7.70 -2.68 -2.37
N HIS A 36 6.47 -2.77 -2.88
CA HIS A 36 6.14 -2.40 -4.26
C HIS A 36 5.50 -1.03 -4.36
N ILE A 37 5.51 -0.25 -3.29
CA ILE A 37 5.09 1.13 -3.29
C ILE A 37 6.34 2.01 -3.32
N VAL A 38 6.28 3.05 -4.14
CA VAL A 38 7.41 3.98 -4.34
C VAL A 38 6.92 5.43 -4.20
N LEU A 39 7.84 6.32 -3.87
CA LEU A 39 7.55 7.76 -3.91
C LEU A 39 7.57 8.20 -5.37
N ASP A 40 6.50 8.85 -5.81
CA ASP A 40 6.34 9.24 -7.20
C ASP A 40 5.36 10.42 -7.28
N ASP A 41 5.75 11.48 -7.97
CA ASP A 41 4.94 12.70 -8.07
C ASP A 41 3.57 12.47 -8.70
N SER A 42 3.40 11.41 -9.46
CA SER A 42 2.11 11.05 -10.07
C SER A 42 1.24 10.18 -9.16
N GLY A 43 1.71 9.85 -7.97
CA GLY A 43 1.02 8.94 -7.08
C GLY A 43 -0.07 9.56 -6.24
N TRP A 44 -0.62 8.76 -5.33
CA TRP A 44 -1.62 9.20 -4.37
C TRP A 44 -1.00 10.15 -3.35
N THR A 45 -1.77 11.16 -2.94
CA THR A 45 -1.38 12.04 -1.84
C THR A 45 -1.53 11.30 -0.52
N VAL A 46 -0.45 11.20 0.24
CA VAL A 46 -0.38 10.43 1.48
C VAL A 46 0.12 11.31 2.61
N ASN A 47 -0.60 11.30 3.70
CA ASN A 47 -0.18 11.98 4.93
C ASN A 47 0.52 10.98 5.83
N ILE A 48 1.76 11.26 6.21
CA ILE A 48 2.60 10.33 6.97
C ILE A 48 2.27 10.43 8.46
N GLU A 49 1.89 9.28 9.04
CA GLU A 49 1.49 9.21 10.45
C GLU A 49 2.54 8.58 11.35
N GLN A 50 3.33 7.66 10.81
CA GLN A 50 4.31 6.93 11.61
C GLN A 50 5.43 6.41 10.73
N VAL A 51 6.64 6.36 11.27
CA VAL A 51 7.78 5.72 10.61
C VAL A 51 8.41 4.78 11.63
N GLU A 52 8.55 3.51 11.24
CA GLU A 52 9.12 2.47 12.09
C GLU A 52 10.45 2.02 11.51
N LEU A 53 11.48 1.99 12.33
CA LEU A 53 12.80 1.55 11.90
C LEU A 53 12.98 0.06 12.17
N LEU A 54 13.35 -0.68 11.14
CA LEU A 54 13.55 -2.13 11.20
C LEU A 54 14.96 -2.44 10.66
N GLY A 55 15.99 -2.16 11.47
CA GLY A 55 17.36 -2.32 11.00
C GLY A 55 17.64 -1.42 9.79
N ALA A 56 17.98 -2.04 8.65
CA ALA A 56 18.28 -1.30 7.42
C ALA A 56 17.02 -0.87 6.65
N GLU A 57 15.84 -1.25 7.13
CA GLU A 57 14.58 -0.94 6.45
C GLU A 57 13.70 -0.05 7.31
N ARG A 58 12.73 0.60 6.66
CA ARG A 58 11.74 1.43 7.33
C ARG A 58 10.35 1.05 6.85
N LEU A 59 9.39 1.04 7.78
CA LEU A 59 7.98 0.95 7.46
C LEU A 59 7.38 2.34 7.62
N ILE A 60 6.78 2.83 6.57
CA ILE A 60 6.24 4.18 6.49
C ILE A 60 4.73 4.06 6.42
N TYR A 61 4.05 4.48 7.49
CA TYR A 61 2.60 4.38 7.64
C TYR A 61 1.98 5.73 7.31
N GLY A 62 1.02 5.73 6.41
CA GLY A 62 0.34 6.94 6.02
C GLY A 62 -1.13 6.69 5.73
N ARG A 63 -1.82 7.75 5.29
CA ARG A 63 -3.23 7.69 4.93
C ARG A 63 -3.49 8.33 3.59
N ILE A 64 -4.31 7.64 2.79
CA ILE A 64 -4.92 8.18 1.59
C ILE A 64 -6.38 8.43 1.98
N GLY A 65 -6.72 9.70 2.31
CA GLY A 65 -8.02 9.95 2.92
C GLY A 65 -8.15 9.17 4.23
N ASP A 66 -9.11 8.27 4.29
CA ASP A 66 -9.37 7.46 5.49
C ASP A 66 -8.69 6.09 5.44
N GLU A 67 -8.04 5.73 4.34
CA GLU A 67 -7.40 4.43 4.21
C GLU A 67 -5.94 4.47 4.57
N GLN A 68 -5.50 3.46 5.31
CA GLN A 68 -4.09 3.30 5.64
C GLN A 68 -3.32 2.72 4.46
N ILE A 69 -2.12 3.21 4.27
CA ILE A 69 -1.16 2.65 3.31
C ILE A 69 0.19 2.50 4.00
N ILE A 70 0.88 1.40 3.72
CA ILE A 70 2.19 1.10 4.30
C ILE A 70 3.19 0.92 3.17
N MET A 71 4.27 1.68 3.22
CA MET A 71 5.38 1.56 2.29
C MET A 71 6.59 1.01 3.04
N ARG A 72 7.32 0.08 2.41
CA ARG A 72 8.59 -0.41 2.92
C ARG A 72 9.72 0.20 2.08
N ALA A 73 10.66 0.83 2.74
CA ALA A 73 11.82 1.44 2.09
C ALA A 73 13.10 0.95 2.74
N ASP A 74 14.17 0.81 1.95
CA ASP A 74 15.48 0.52 2.50
C ASP A 74 16.23 1.83 2.80
N GLU A 75 17.41 1.72 3.37
CA GLU A 75 18.19 2.89 3.78
C GLU A 75 18.70 3.73 2.61
N SER A 76 18.70 3.19 1.38
CA SER A 76 19.13 3.94 0.20
C SER A 76 18.02 4.85 -0.34
N GLN A 77 16.78 4.64 0.08
CA GLN A 77 15.63 5.39 -0.37
C GLN A 77 15.35 6.57 0.55
N ARG A 78 14.80 7.64 -0.04
CA ARG A 78 14.35 8.78 0.74
C ARG A 78 13.24 8.34 1.69
N ALA A 79 13.36 8.75 2.96
CA ALA A 79 12.36 8.44 3.98
C ALA A 79 11.62 9.72 4.36
N PRO A 80 10.29 9.77 4.19
CA PRO A 80 9.51 10.87 4.72
C PRO A 80 9.45 10.83 6.24
N LYS A 81 9.05 11.93 6.84
CA LYS A 81 8.92 12.08 8.29
C LYS A 81 7.45 12.18 8.68
N VAL A 82 7.15 11.86 9.92
CA VAL A 82 5.80 12.06 10.48
C VAL A 82 5.36 13.50 10.26
N GLY A 83 4.15 13.66 9.76
CA GLY A 83 3.58 14.96 9.43
C GLY A 83 3.80 15.41 7.99
N ASP A 84 4.69 14.75 7.25
CA ASP A 84 4.90 15.07 5.85
C ASP A 84 3.70 14.66 5.01
N THR A 85 3.49 15.37 3.91
CA THR A 85 2.59 14.96 2.83
C THR A 85 3.45 14.60 1.64
N VAL A 86 3.33 13.37 1.18
CA VAL A 86 4.10 12.86 0.04
C VAL A 86 3.17 12.21 -0.96
N ARG A 87 3.71 11.83 -2.12
CA ARG A 87 2.95 11.07 -3.12
C ARG A 87 3.57 9.69 -3.26
N MET A 88 2.72 8.69 -3.20
CA MET A 88 3.12 7.27 -3.32
C MET A 88 2.39 6.64 -4.49
N ALA A 89 3.10 5.81 -5.24
CA ALA A 89 2.53 5.06 -6.36
C ALA A 89 2.85 3.58 -6.21
N ALA A 90 1.94 2.75 -6.70
CA ALA A 90 2.17 1.32 -6.78
C ALA A 90 2.87 0.99 -8.09
N ARG A 91 3.81 0.04 -8.06
CA ARG A 91 4.42 -0.45 -9.29
C ARG A 91 3.36 -1.13 -10.15
N PRO A 92 3.16 -0.72 -11.42
CA PRO A 92 2.04 -1.23 -12.22
C PRO A 92 2.06 -2.74 -12.45
N ASP A 93 3.22 -3.35 -12.47
CA ASP A 93 3.38 -4.81 -12.68
C ASP A 93 3.20 -5.63 -11.39
N LYS A 94 2.92 -4.97 -10.27
CA LYS A 94 2.81 -5.62 -8.95
C LYS A 94 1.43 -5.47 -8.31
N LEU A 95 0.43 -5.09 -9.09
CA LEU A 95 -0.92 -4.91 -8.59
C LEU A 95 -1.66 -6.24 -8.50
N HIS A 96 -2.45 -6.40 -7.45
CA HIS A 96 -3.33 -7.54 -7.26
C HIS A 96 -4.75 -7.02 -7.07
N TRP A 97 -5.69 -7.53 -7.86
CA TRP A 97 -7.07 -7.10 -7.79
C TRP A 97 -7.92 -8.21 -7.18
N PHE A 98 -8.77 -7.84 -6.23
CA PHE A 98 -9.67 -8.76 -5.56
C PHE A 98 -11.10 -8.25 -5.69
N ASP A 99 -12.06 -9.19 -5.67
CA ASP A 99 -13.48 -8.87 -5.63
C ASP A 99 -13.85 -8.53 -4.17
N ALA A 100 -14.45 -7.37 -3.96
CA ALA A 100 -14.76 -6.90 -2.59
C ALA A 100 -15.83 -7.76 -1.92
N GLY A 101 -16.77 -8.33 -2.70
CA GLY A 101 -17.83 -9.14 -2.13
C GLY A 101 -17.40 -10.52 -1.70
N SER A 102 -16.50 -11.16 -2.46
CA SER A 102 -16.04 -12.53 -2.18
C SER A 102 -14.63 -12.59 -1.60
N GLY A 103 -13.84 -11.52 -1.76
CA GLY A 103 -12.44 -11.53 -1.39
C GLY A 103 -11.57 -12.34 -2.34
N LYS A 104 -12.12 -12.85 -3.43
CA LYS A 104 -11.38 -13.63 -4.42
C LYS A 104 -10.63 -12.72 -5.38
N ARG A 105 -9.51 -13.23 -5.91
CA ARG A 105 -8.73 -12.50 -6.88
C ARG A 105 -9.55 -12.26 -8.15
N ALA A 106 -9.64 -11.00 -8.56
CA ALA A 106 -10.35 -10.63 -9.77
C ALA A 106 -9.47 -10.86 -10.99
N ALA A 107 -10.10 -11.14 -12.13
CA ALA A 107 -9.42 -11.18 -13.41
C ALA A 107 -9.03 -9.74 -13.81
N ASN A 108 -7.86 -9.60 -14.39
CA ASN A 108 -7.37 -8.29 -14.85
C ASN A 108 -7.48 -8.20 -16.36
#